data_f334fc9d4fe37feb7fd45eff10c5044a
#
_entry.id   f334fc9d4fe37feb7fd45eff10c5044a
#
_cell.length_a   1.000
_cell.length_b   1.000
_cell.length_c   1.000
_cell.angle_alpha   90.00
_cell.angle_beta   90.00
_cell.angle_gamma   90.00
#
_symmetry.space_group_name_H-M   'P 1'
#
loop_
_entity.id
_entity.type
_entity.pdbx_description
1 polymer ?
#
loop_
_entity_poly.entity_id
_entity_poly.type
_entity_poly.pdbx_seq_one_letter_code
_entity_poly.pdbx_strand_id
1 'polypeptide(L)'
;PYLKGQKNDANDAEAICEAVSRPGMRFVAIRTERQQTLQAEHRVRARLIRARTALSNEIRGLLGEFGVVLPAGIAQLRKALPEIVSQQVQWDECFIRLLCELSEELQGLDERVARHDRRLQQSARDDIRIKRLLAIEGMGPVVASALVAAVGDGRQFRSGREMAAYLGLVPRQHSSGGKARLGHISKRGDRYVRTLIIHGARAVLNACQNKTDRRSQWLQGVSERRNRNIATVALANKNARIAWA
;
A
#
# COMPACT_ATOMS: atom_id res chain seq x y z
N PRO A 1 -19.37 21.99 -0.65
CA PRO A 1 -20.22 23.18 -0.42
C PRO A 1 -21.46 23.21 -1.30
N TYR A 2 -21.57 22.36 -2.35
CA TYR A 2 -22.66 22.34 -3.33
C TYR A 2 -23.63 21.17 -3.17
N LEU A 3 -23.34 20.24 -2.24
CA LEU A 3 -24.24 19.15 -1.90
C LEU A 3 -25.38 19.68 -1.01
N LYS A 4 -26.60 19.60 -1.50
CA LYS A 4 -27.80 19.79 -0.68
C LYS A 4 -27.91 18.63 0.31
N GLY A 5 -28.22 18.91 1.56
CA GLY A 5 -27.99 18.07 2.75
C GLY A 5 -28.56 16.65 2.83
N GLN A 6 -29.25 16.12 1.82
CA GLN A 6 -29.68 14.72 1.76
C GLN A 6 -29.11 14.04 0.53
N LYS A 7 -28.59 12.82 0.71
CA LYS A 7 -28.02 12.01 -0.37
C LYS A 7 -29.15 11.46 -1.24
N ASN A 8 -29.24 11.98 -2.46
CA ASN A 8 -30.03 11.38 -3.53
C ASN A 8 -29.37 11.66 -4.88
N ASP A 9 -29.72 10.88 -5.89
CA ASP A 9 -29.08 10.93 -7.21
C ASP A 9 -29.33 12.27 -7.92
N ALA A 10 -30.46 12.93 -7.68
CA ALA A 10 -30.77 14.23 -8.26
C ALA A 10 -29.83 15.33 -7.71
N ASN A 11 -29.59 15.34 -6.40
CA ASN A 11 -28.64 16.27 -5.77
C ASN A 11 -27.21 16.03 -6.22
N ASP A 12 -26.81 14.76 -6.41
CA ASP A 12 -25.50 14.39 -6.92
C ASP A 12 -25.33 14.80 -8.39
N ALA A 13 -26.35 14.62 -9.23
CA ALA A 13 -26.36 15.09 -10.62
C ALA A 13 -26.27 16.62 -10.71
N GLU A 14 -27.05 17.36 -9.91
CA GLU A 14 -26.98 18.84 -9.85
C GLU A 14 -25.57 19.32 -9.43
N ALA A 15 -24.99 18.68 -8.40
CA ALA A 15 -23.64 19.02 -7.95
C ALA A 15 -22.55 18.72 -9.01
N ILE A 16 -22.71 17.67 -9.81
CA ILE A 16 -21.83 17.34 -10.95
C ILE A 16 -21.98 18.40 -12.05
N CYS A 17 -23.21 18.76 -12.45
CA CYS A 17 -23.45 19.79 -13.46
C CYS A 17 -22.84 21.14 -13.04
N GLU A 18 -23.00 21.51 -11.78
CA GLU A 18 -22.41 22.75 -11.26
C GLU A 18 -20.88 22.68 -11.25
N ALA A 19 -20.29 21.55 -10.86
CA ALA A 19 -18.84 21.36 -10.87
C ALA A 19 -18.27 21.48 -12.28
N VAL A 20 -18.93 20.91 -13.29
CA VAL A 20 -18.47 20.94 -14.70
C VAL A 20 -18.50 22.37 -15.25
N SER A 21 -19.46 23.20 -14.87
CA SER A 21 -19.61 24.56 -15.36
C SER A 21 -18.63 25.58 -14.73
N ARG A 22 -17.92 25.19 -13.64
CA ARG A 22 -17.05 26.14 -12.91
C ARG A 22 -15.64 26.22 -13.48
N PRO A 23 -15.15 27.44 -13.79
CA PRO A 23 -13.75 27.63 -14.15
C PRO A 23 -12.85 27.30 -12.96
N GLY A 24 -11.78 26.52 -13.19
CA GLY A 24 -10.80 26.15 -12.16
C GLY A 24 -11.05 24.84 -11.45
N MET A 25 -12.13 24.13 -11.72
CA MET A 25 -12.32 22.75 -11.29
C MET A 25 -11.32 21.82 -12.00
N ARG A 26 -10.66 20.97 -11.23
CA ARG A 26 -9.71 20.00 -11.78
C ARG A 26 -10.34 18.62 -11.80
N PHE A 27 -10.51 18.09 -12.99
CA PHE A 27 -11.02 16.74 -13.19
C PHE A 27 -9.85 15.74 -13.23
N VAL A 28 -10.10 14.55 -12.70
CA VAL A 28 -9.16 13.44 -12.81
C VAL A 28 -9.14 12.94 -14.25
N ALA A 29 -7.97 12.70 -14.81
CA ALA A 29 -7.83 12.13 -16.15
C ALA A 29 -8.54 10.76 -16.23
N ILE A 30 -9.23 10.52 -17.36
CA ILE A 30 -9.89 9.25 -17.64
C ILE A 30 -8.79 8.18 -17.74
N ARG A 31 -8.97 7.09 -17.00
CA ARG A 31 -8.03 5.96 -17.03
C ARG A 31 -8.17 5.17 -18.31
N THR A 32 -7.04 4.82 -18.90
CA THR A 32 -7.01 3.86 -20.01
C THR A 32 -7.45 2.47 -19.55
N GLU A 33 -7.91 1.64 -20.46
CA GLU A 33 -8.27 0.23 -20.18
C GLU A 33 -7.11 -0.51 -19.50
N ARG A 34 -5.87 -0.31 -19.97
CA ARG A 34 -4.67 -0.88 -19.36
C ARG A 34 -4.49 -0.45 -17.91
N GLN A 35 -4.73 0.83 -17.58
CA GLN A 35 -4.68 1.31 -16.20
C GLN A 35 -5.78 0.69 -15.34
N GLN A 36 -6.99 0.53 -15.89
CA GLN A 36 -8.11 -0.10 -15.18
C GLN A 36 -7.81 -1.58 -14.89
N THR A 37 -7.30 -2.32 -15.88
CA THR A 37 -6.88 -3.72 -15.74
C THR A 37 -5.81 -3.86 -14.66
N LEU A 38 -4.78 -3.01 -14.70
CA LEU A 38 -3.71 -3.01 -13.70
C LEU A 38 -4.24 -2.69 -12.29
N GLN A 39 -5.18 -1.76 -12.18
CA GLN A 39 -5.83 -1.44 -10.91
C GLN A 39 -6.69 -2.62 -10.40
N ALA A 40 -7.38 -3.33 -11.29
CA ALA A 40 -8.14 -4.54 -10.92
C ALA A 40 -7.21 -5.64 -10.39
N GLU A 41 -6.05 -5.86 -11.05
CA GLU A 41 -5.01 -6.79 -10.59
C GLU A 41 -4.54 -6.45 -9.16
N HIS A 42 -4.26 -5.18 -8.89
CA HIS A 42 -3.89 -4.70 -7.55
C HIS A 42 -5.00 -4.90 -6.52
N ARG A 43 -6.26 -4.66 -6.87
CA ARG A 43 -7.41 -4.85 -5.96
C ARG A 43 -7.58 -6.32 -5.58
N VAL A 44 -7.48 -7.24 -6.56
CA VAL A 44 -7.57 -8.68 -6.32
C VAL A 44 -6.41 -9.12 -5.42
N ARG A 45 -5.17 -8.73 -5.74
CA ARG A 45 -4.00 -9.01 -4.92
C ARG A 45 -4.17 -8.52 -3.48
N ALA A 46 -4.62 -7.29 -3.29
CA ALA A 46 -4.83 -6.71 -1.95
C ALA A 46 -5.89 -7.48 -1.15
N ARG A 47 -6.97 -7.95 -1.81
CA ARG A 47 -7.98 -8.80 -1.19
C ARG A 47 -7.38 -10.13 -0.75
N LEU A 48 -6.60 -10.79 -1.60
CA LEU A 48 -5.95 -12.07 -1.30
C LEU A 48 -4.97 -11.94 -0.11
N ILE A 49 -4.18 -10.87 -0.04
CA ILE A 49 -3.29 -10.61 1.09
C ILE A 49 -4.08 -10.43 2.39
N ARG A 50 -5.23 -9.74 2.36
CA ARG A 50 -6.09 -9.60 3.55
C ARG A 50 -6.67 -10.95 3.97
N ALA A 51 -7.19 -11.74 3.03
CA ALA A 51 -7.71 -13.08 3.32
C ALA A 51 -6.61 -13.97 3.95
N ARG A 52 -5.43 -13.99 3.35
CA ARG A 52 -4.28 -14.72 3.87
C ARG A 52 -3.89 -14.29 5.30
N THR A 53 -3.93 -13.00 5.59
CA THR A 53 -3.62 -12.49 6.92
C THR A 53 -4.70 -12.87 7.93
N ALA A 54 -5.98 -12.79 7.55
CA ALA A 54 -7.10 -13.20 8.38
C ALA A 54 -7.01 -14.69 8.73
N LEU A 55 -6.84 -15.54 7.71
CA LEU A 55 -6.69 -16.99 7.89
C LEU A 55 -5.46 -17.34 8.77
N SER A 56 -4.34 -16.66 8.56
CA SER A 56 -3.14 -16.86 9.39
C SER A 56 -3.38 -16.50 10.87
N ASN A 57 -4.19 -15.48 11.15
CA ASN A 57 -4.56 -15.11 12.52
C ASN A 57 -5.59 -16.07 13.11
N GLU A 58 -6.53 -16.56 12.32
CA GLU A 58 -7.51 -17.57 12.70
C GLU A 58 -6.82 -18.87 13.13
N ILE A 59 -5.93 -19.42 12.30
CA ILE A 59 -5.14 -20.62 12.65
C ILE A 59 -4.36 -20.40 13.95
N ARG A 60 -3.76 -19.22 14.16
CA ARG A 60 -3.06 -18.89 15.40
C ARG A 60 -3.98 -18.83 16.61
N GLY A 61 -5.19 -18.30 16.43
CA GLY A 61 -6.21 -18.26 17.47
C GLY A 61 -6.59 -19.67 17.90
N LEU A 62 -6.94 -20.52 16.92
CA LEU A 62 -7.28 -21.93 17.16
C LEU A 62 -6.16 -22.69 17.87
N LEU A 63 -4.92 -22.58 17.39
CA LEU A 63 -3.76 -23.19 18.03
C LEU A 63 -3.55 -22.68 19.46
N GLY A 64 -3.81 -21.39 19.71
CA GLY A 64 -3.70 -20.76 21.02
C GLY A 64 -4.69 -21.36 22.04
N GLU A 65 -5.90 -21.71 21.61
CA GLU A 65 -6.91 -22.38 22.46
C GLU A 65 -6.45 -23.78 22.90
N PHE A 66 -5.59 -24.42 22.10
CA PHE A 66 -4.96 -25.71 22.42
C PHE A 66 -3.57 -25.54 23.08
N GLY A 67 -3.23 -24.35 23.56
CA GLY A 67 -1.98 -24.06 24.28
C GLY A 67 -0.74 -23.88 23.40
N VAL A 68 -0.89 -23.87 22.06
CA VAL A 68 0.23 -23.68 21.14
C VAL A 68 0.36 -22.23 20.73
N VAL A 69 1.36 -21.55 21.28
CA VAL A 69 1.64 -20.12 20.99
C VAL A 69 2.82 -20.02 20.02
N LEU A 70 2.56 -19.45 18.83
CA LEU A 70 3.56 -19.27 17.80
C LEU A 70 4.08 -17.82 17.73
N PRO A 71 5.37 -17.61 17.45
CA PRO A 71 5.94 -16.29 17.21
C PRO A 71 5.20 -15.53 16.08
N ALA A 72 5.18 -14.21 16.12
CA ALA A 72 4.49 -13.39 15.12
C ALA A 72 5.09 -13.58 13.71
N GLY A 73 4.24 -13.51 12.69
CA GLY A 73 4.62 -13.60 11.28
C GLY A 73 4.18 -14.89 10.59
N ILE A 74 3.71 -14.75 9.36
CA ILE A 74 3.18 -15.87 8.56
C ILE A 74 4.25 -16.93 8.24
N ALA A 75 5.52 -16.52 8.12
CA ALA A 75 6.62 -17.44 7.87
C ALA A 75 6.82 -18.45 9.00
N GLN A 76 6.65 -17.99 10.25
CA GLN A 76 6.75 -18.87 11.42
C GLN A 76 5.59 -19.87 11.46
N LEU A 77 4.38 -19.41 11.15
CA LEU A 77 3.21 -20.28 11.06
C LEU A 77 3.42 -21.39 10.01
N ARG A 78 3.83 -21.02 8.80
CA ARG A 78 4.09 -22.00 7.70
C ARG A 78 5.11 -23.05 8.06
N LYS A 79 6.16 -22.64 8.78
CA LYS A 79 7.22 -23.57 9.22
C LYS A 79 6.72 -24.53 10.28
N ALA A 80 5.96 -24.01 11.25
CA ALA A 80 5.56 -24.81 12.41
C ALA A 80 4.32 -25.69 12.15
N LEU A 81 3.38 -25.25 11.29
CA LEU A 81 2.09 -25.91 11.13
C LEU A 81 2.17 -27.37 10.70
N PRO A 82 3.01 -27.78 9.70
CA PRO A 82 3.15 -29.19 9.33
C PRO A 82 3.67 -30.07 10.50
N GLU A 83 4.63 -29.55 11.25
CA GLU A 83 5.20 -30.25 12.40
C GLU A 83 4.18 -30.40 13.52
N ILE A 84 3.43 -29.34 13.83
CA ILE A 84 2.36 -29.36 14.85
C ILE A 84 1.31 -30.41 14.48
N VAL A 85 0.83 -30.43 13.25
CA VAL A 85 -0.18 -31.40 12.78
C VAL A 85 0.34 -32.84 12.88
N SER A 86 1.62 -33.08 12.62
CA SER A 86 2.20 -34.44 12.65
C SER A 86 2.49 -34.95 14.07
N GLN A 87 2.76 -34.06 15.04
CA GLN A 87 3.19 -34.43 16.38
C GLN A 87 2.06 -34.52 17.41
N GLN A 88 0.90 -33.89 17.14
CA GLN A 88 -0.21 -33.81 18.11
C GLN A 88 -1.18 -34.99 17.99
N VAL A 89 -0.71 -36.15 18.39
CA VAL A 89 -1.52 -37.40 18.43
C VAL A 89 -2.65 -37.33 19.47
N GLN A 90 -2.59 -36.38 20.41
CA GLN A 90 -3.56 -36.25 21.50
C GLN A 90 -4.80 -35.42 21.15
N TRP A 91 -4.78 -34.70 20.04
CA TRP A 91 -5.90 -33.85 19.64
C TRP A 91 -7.00 -34.65 18.97
N ASP A 92 -8.23 -34.15 19.10
CA ASP A 92 -9.36 -34.70 18.37
C ASP A 92 -9.09 -34.76 16.86
N GLU A 93 -9.42 -35.89 16.24
CA GLU A 93 -9.17 -36.13 14.81
C GLU A 93 -9.89 -35.09 13.93
N CYS A 94 -11.05 -34.61 14.38
CA CYS A 94 -11.80 -33.57 13.68
C CYS A 94 -11.02 -32.23 13.68
N PHE A 95 -10.37 -31.89 14.80
CA PHE A 95 -9.54 -30.68 14.87
C PHE A 95 -8.28 -30.77 14.01
N ILE A 96 -7.62 -31.93 14.00
CA ILE A 96 -6.47 -32.16 13.13
C ILE A 96 -6.87 -32.00 11.66
N ARG A 97 -8.00 -32.57 11.25
CA ARG A 97 -8.54 -32.45 9.90
C ARG A 97 -8.85 -31.00 9.52
N LEU A 98 -9.49 -30.25 10.43
CA LEU A 98 -9.73 -28.82 10.25
C LEU A 98 -8.44 -28.03 10.04
N LEU A 99 -7.39 -28.29 10.83
CA LEU A 99 -6.08 -27.62 10.65
C LEU A 99 -5.44 -27.98 9.30
N CYS A 100 -5.58 -29.21 8.81
CA CYS A 100 -5.13 -29.59 7.48
C CYS A 100 -5.82 -28.77 6.39
N GLU A 101 -7.15 -28.68 6.44
CA GLU A 101 -7.96 -27.89 5.49
C GLU A 101 -7.54 -26.41 5.48
N LEU A 102 -7.39 -25.80 6.65
CA LEU A 102 -6.94 -24.40 6.78
C LEU A 102 -5.50 -24.21 6.28
N SER A 103 -4.64 -25.20 6.46
CA SER A 103 -3.26 -25.21 5.93
C SER A 103 -3.26 -25.22 4.39
N GLU A 104 -4.09 -26.05 3.78
CA GLU A 104 -4.26 -26.12 2.32
C GLU A 104 -4.82 -24.81 1.76
N GLU A 105 -5.82 -24.22 2.43
CA GLU A 105 -6.35 -22.92 2.05
C GLU A 105 -5.29 -21.83 2.12
N LEU A 106 -4.46 -21.82 3.17
CA LEU A 106 -3.37 -20.87 3.33
C LEU A 106 -2.34 -21.00 2.20
N GLN A 107 -1.98 -22.23 1.83
CA GLN A 107 -1.10 -22.49 0.69
C GLN A 107 -1.72 -22.03 -0.63
N GLY A 108 -2.99 -22.31 -0.86
CA GLY A 108 -3.72 -21.85 -2.05
C GLY A 108 -3.76 -20.32 -2.16
N LEU A 109 -3.94 -19.62 -1.04
CA LEU A 109 -3.86 -18.15 -1.01
C LEU A 109 -2.46 -17.63 -1.34
N ASP A 110 -1.41 -18.28 -0.84
CA ASP A 110 -0.02 -17.94 -1.16
C ASP A 110 0.30 -18.09 -2.64
N GLU A 111 -0.10 -19.19 -3.25
CA GLU A 111 0.06 -19.43 -4.68
C GLU A 111 -0.66 -18.39 -5.53
N ARG A 112 -1.89 -18.03 -5.12
CA ARG A 112 -2.66 -16.99 -5.81
C ARG A 112 -1.99 -15.62 -5.69
N VAL A 113 -1.50 -15.23 -4.52
CA VAL A 113 -0.72 -13.99 -4.33
C VAL A 113 0.52 -14.00 -5.21
N ALA A 114 1.27 -15.10 -5.23
CA ALA A 114 2.47 -15.23 -6.05
C ALA A 114 2.18 -15.13 -7.57
N ARG A 115 1.03 -15.64 -8.04
CA ARG A 115 0.60 -15.46 -9.44
C ARG A 115 0.36 -13.97 -9.78
N HIS A 116 -0.31 -13.23 -8.91
CA HIS A 116 -0.52 -11.80 -9.09
C HIS A 116 0.80 -11.02 -9.03
N ASP A 117 1.72 -11.38 -8.14
CA ASP A 117 3.05 -10.77 -8.06
C ASP A 117 3.84 -10.96 -9.36
N ARG A 118 3.82 -12.17 -9.95
CA ARG A 118 4.45 -12.43 -11.26
C ARG A 118 3.84 -11.61 -12.39
N ARG A 119 2.52 -11.44 -12.44
CA ARG A 119 1.85 -10.60 -13.45
C ARG A 119 2.25 -9.13 -13.31
N LEU A 120 2.33 -8.61 -12.10
CA LEU A 120 2.80 -7.24 -11.85
C LEU A 120 4.27 -7.06 -12.22
N GLN A 121 5.12 -8.08 -11.98
CA GLN A 121 6.52 -8.08 -12.44
C GLN A 121 6.61 -8.09 -13.97
N GLN A 122 5.76 -8.84 -14.66
CA GLN A 122 5.70 -8.83 -16.12
C GLN A 122 5.26 -7.45 -16.64
N SER A 123 4.20 -6.88 -16.07
CA SER A 123 3.76 -5.51 -16.42
C SER A 123 4.87 -4.48 -16.23
N ALA A 124 5.77 -4.68 -15.26
CA ALA A 124 6.91 -3.80 -15.03
C ALA A 124 8.01 -3.93 -16.12
N ARG A 125 8.06 -5.05 -16.82
CA ARG A 125 8.97 -5.23 -17.98
C ARG A 125 8.40 -4.62 -19.26
N ASP A 126 7.08 -4.62 -19.39
CA ASP A 126 6.37 -4.24 -20.61
C ASP A 126 6.02 -2.74 -20.67
N ASP A 127 6.01 -2.04 -19.53
CA ASP A 127 5.65 -0.62 -19.45
C ASP A 127 6.87 0.24 -19.09
N ILE A 128 7.30 1.07 -20.02
CA ILE A 128 8.48 1.95 -19.83
C ILE A 128 8.34 2.89 -18.64
N ARG A 129 7.11 3.34 -18.30
CA ARG A 129 6.87 4.21 -17.16
C ARG A 129 7.16 3.46 -15.86
N ILE A 130 6.66 2.20 -15.73
CA ILE A 130 6.93 1.34 -14.57
C ILE A 130 8.42 1.05 -14.49
N LYS A 131 9.05 0.70 -15.64
CA LYS A 131 10.50 0.41 -15.70
C LYS A 131 11.36 1.58 -15.21
N ARG A 132 11.02 2.81 -15.57
CA ARG A 132 11.73 4.01 -15.09
C ARG A 132 11.61 4.18 -13.58
N LEU A 133 10.44 3.90 -13.01
CA LEU A 133 10.20 4.02 -11.57
C LEU A 133 11.00 2.99 -10.75
N LEU A 134 11.38 1.84 -11.33
CA LEU A 134 12.19 0.83 -10.64
C LEU A 134 13.60 1.34 -10.28
N ALA A 135 14.09 2.40 -10.92
CA ALA A 135 15.35 3.05 -10.56
C ALA A 135 15.29 3.78 -9.22
N ILE A 136 14.09 4.04 -8.70
CA ILE A 136 13.91 4.72 -7.41
C ILE A 136 13.91 3.67 -6.31
N GLU A 137 14.88 3.72 -5.38
CA GLU A 137 14.92 2.78 -4.26
C GLU A 137 13.65 2.85 -3.42
N GLY A 138 13.09 1.67 -3.13
CA GLY A 138 11.81 1.52 -2.46
C GLY A 138 10.60 1.51 -3.41
N MET A 139 10.81 1.67 -4.72
CA MET A 139 9.78 1.49 -5.74
C MET A 139 9.98 0.18 -6.50
N GLY A 140 9.64 -0.94 -5.85
CA GLY A 140 9.59 -2.24 -6.52
C GLY A 140 8.42 -2.36 -7.50
N PRO A 141 8.31 -3.47 -8.27
CA PRO A 141 7.29 -3.65 -9.31
C PRO A 141 5.86 -3.38 -8.85
N VAL A 142 5.51 -3.81 -7.63
CA VAL A 142 4.17 -3.61 -7.05
C VAL A 142 3.91 -2.12 -6.77
N VAL A 143 4.89 -1.38 -6.24
CA VAL A 143 4.73 0.05 -5.93
C VAL A 143 4.65 0.86 -7.21
N ALA A 144 5.56 0.61 -8.15
CA ALA A 144 5.66 1.32 -9.42
C ALA A 144 4.41 1.09 -10.28
N SER A 145 3.95 -0.15 -10.41
CA SER A 145 2.74 -0.47 -11.17
C SER A 145 1.48 0.11 -10.55
N ALA A 146 1.36 0.10 -9.21
CA ALA A 146 0.23 0.74 -8.51
C ALA A 146 0.22 2.26 -8.74
N LEU A 147 1.38 2.90 -8.73
CA LEU A 147 1.49 4.34 -8.99
C LEU A 147 1.07 4.66 -10.42
N VAL A 148 1.56 3.94 -11.43
CA VAL A 148 1.17 4.13 -12.84
C VAL A 148 -0.32 3.86 -13.05
N ALA A 149 -0.88 2.83 -12.41
CA ALA A 149 -2.32 2.55 -12.46
C ALA A 149 -3.17 3.71 -11.90
N ALA A 150 -2.67 4.40 -10.87
CA ALA A 150 -3.38 5.48 -10.20
C ALA A 150 -3.25 6.84 -10.91
N VAL A 151 -2.04 7.16 -11.41
CA VAL A 151 -1.73 8.52 -11.91
C VAL A 151 -1.38 8.57 -13.41
N GLY A 152 -1.22 7.44 -14.07
CA GLY A 152 -0.85 7.40 -15.49
C GLY A 152 0.56 7.94 -15.74
N ASP A 153 0.66 8.94 -16.59
CA ASP A 153 1.92 9.61 -16.96
C ASP A 153 2.27 10.82 -16.08
N GLY A 154 1.42 11.14 -15.11
CA GLY A 154 1.64 12.23 -14.16
C GLY A 154 1.48 13.65 -14.70
N ARG A 155 1.15 13.85 -16.00
CA ARG A 155 1.01 15.18 -16.65
C ARG A 155 -0.09 16.06 -16.05
N GLN A 156 -1.05 15.44 -15.35
CA GLN A 156 -2.10 16.16 -14.63
C GLN A 156 -1.56 16.99 -13.44
N PHE A 157 -0.33 16.75 -12.98
CA PHE A 157 0.29 17.48 -11.89
C PHE A 157 1.30 18.51 -12.43
N ARG A 158 1.26 19.72 -11.89
CA ARG A 158 2.19 20.79 -12.26
C ARG A 158 3.58 20.60 -11.64
N SER A 159 3.67 19.79 -10.59
CA SER A 159 4.92 19.53 -9.88
C SER A 159 4.85 18.24 -9.06
N GLY A 160 6.02 17.68 -8.74
CA GLY A 160 6.09 16.54 -7.84
C GLY A 160 5.53 16.82 -6.43
N ARG A 161 5.50 18.08 -5.99
CA ARG A 161 4.85 18.48 -4.73
C ARG A 161 3.34 18.29 -4.81
N GLU A 162 2.73 18.62 -5.94
CA GLU A 162 1.30 18.42 -6.17
C GLU A 162 0.95 16.93 -6.20
N MET A 163 1.77 16.10 -6.87
CA MET A 163 1.58 14.65 -6.84
C MET A 163 1.72 14.06 -5.42
N ALA A 164 2.70 14.50 -4.64
CA ALA A 164 2.85 14.07 -3.25
C ALA A 164 1.66 14.50 -2.39
N ALA A 165 1.07 15.67 -2.65
CA ALA A 165 -0.16 16.14 -2.00
C ALA A 165 -1.38 15.29 -2.41
N TYR A 166 -1.51 14.96 -3.69
CA TYR A 166 -2.54 14.07 -4.21
C TYR A 166 -2.49 12.68 -3.54
N LEU A 167 -1.29 12.15 -3.31
CA LEU A 167 -1.08 10.88 -2.60
C LEU A 167 -1.27 10.99 -1.07
N GLY A 168 -1.51 12.20 -0.56
CA GLY A 168 -1.74 12.45 0.86
C GLY A 168 -0.50 12.31 1.73
N LEU A 169 0.70 12.53 1.16
CA LEU A 169 2.00 12.44 1.82
C LEU A 169 2.51 13.79 2.35
N VAL A 170 1.70 14.85 2.23
CA VAL A 170 2.02 16.18 2.78
C VAL A 170 1.32 16.42 4.11
N PRO A 171 1.88 17.23 5.01
CA PRO A 171 1.25 17.60 6.26
C PRO A 171 -0.11 18.28 6.05
N ARG A 172 -1.04 18.05 6.97
CA ARG A 172 -2.21 18.93 7.12
C ARG A 172 -1.73 20.27 7.65
N GLN A 173 -2.31 21.34 7.14
CA GLN A 173 -2.03 22.69 7.59
C GLN A 173 -3.26 23.29 8.25
N HIS A 174 -3.09 23.81 9.45
CA HIS A 174 -4.06 24.56 10.23
C HIS A 174 -3.42 25.90 10.62
N SER A 175 -3.23 26.77 9.64
CA SER A 175 -2.53 28.04 9.82
C SER A 175 -3.54 29.19 9.85
N SER A 176 -3.41 30.07 10.82
CA SER A 176 -4.18 31.31 10.95
C SER A 176 -3.26 32.43 11.47
N GLY A 177 -3.54 33.67 11.08
CA GLY A 177 -2.81 34.84 11.56
C GLY A 177 -1.28 34.78 11.31
N GLY A 178 -0.84 34.24 10.16
CA GLY A 178 0.57 34.12 9.79
C GLY A 178 1.35 33.01 10.52
N LYS A 179 0.74 32.30 11.47
CA LYS A 179 1.39 31.21 12.21
C LYS A 179 1.13 29.87 11.51
N ALA A 180 2.20 29.25 10.98
CA ALA A 180 2.11 27.93 10.34
C ALA A 180 2.00 26.83 11.39
N ARG A 181 0.88 26.09 11.40
CA ARG A 181 0.69 24.88 12.21
C ARG A 181 0.56 23.66 11.29
N LEU A 182 1.61 22.83 11.27
CA LEU A 182 1.67 21.60 10.49
C LEU A 182 1.35 20.39 11.39
N GLY A 183 0.40 19.57 10.99
CA GLY A 183 0.02 18.32 11.66
C GLY A 183 0.58 17.07 10.97
N HIS A 184 -0.06 15.95 11.23
CA HIS A 184 0.23 14.69 10.53
C HIS A 184 -0.05 14.80 9.02
N ILE A 185 0.42 13.81 8.24
CA ILE A 185 0.11 13.75 6.80
C ILE A 185 -1.40 13.78 6.54
N SER A 186 -1.80 14.39 5.43
CA SER A 186 -3.21 14.63 5.11
C SER A 186 -4.02 13.34 4.93
N LYS A 187 -3.36 12.24 4.53
CA LYS A 187 -3.96 10.94 4.20
C LYS A 187 -5.08 11.02 3.15
N ARG A 188 -5.17 12.12 2.41
CA ARG A 188 -6.09 12.29 1.27
C ARG A 188 -5.62 11.40 0.11
N GLY A 189 -6.52 11.14 -0.84
CA GLY A 189 -6.22 10.31 -2.01
C GLY A 189 -6.15 8.81 -1.73
N ASP A 190 -5.57 8.07 -2.66
CA ASP A 190 -5.58 6.61 -2.65
C ASP A 190 -4.78 6.04 -1.48
N ARG A 191 -5.49 5.35 -0.57
CA ARG A 191 -4.91 4.70 0.61
C ARG A 191 -3.95 3.57 0.22
N TYR A 192 -4.30 2.81 -0.82
CA TYR A 192 -3.51 1.64 -1.22
C TYR A 192 -2.14 2.07 -1.76
N VAL A 193 -2.12 3.00 -2.72
CA VAL A 193 -0.87 3.52 -3.29
C VAL A 193 0.00 4.16 -2.22
N ARG A 194 -0.59 5.00 -1.36
CA ARG A 194 0.14 5.62 -0.24
C ARG A 194 0.76 4.57 0.68
N THR A 195 0.01 3.52 1.04
CA THR A 195 0.52 2.44 1.89
C THR A 195 1.70 1.74 1.23
N LEU A 196 1.63 1.42 -0.05
CA LEU A 196 2.71 0.77 -0.77
C LEU A 196 3.98 1.63 -0.82
N ILE A 197 3.86 2.93 -1.13
CA ILE A 197 5.02 3.84 -1.17
C ILE A 197 5.65 3.97 0.22
N ILE A 198 4.86 4.05 1.29
CA ILE A 198 5.36 4.09 2.67
C ILE A 198 6.06 2.77 3.03
N HIS A 199 5.52 1.61 2.63
CA HIS A 199 6.18 0.32 2.86
C HIS A 199 7.51 0.21 2.11
N GLY A 200 7.57 0.66 0.85
CA GLY A 200 8.82 0.73 0.10
C GLY A 200 9.86 1.64 0.78
N ALA A 201 9.44 2.82 1.23
CA ALA A 201 10.31 3.74 1.97
C ALA A 201 10.79 3.14 3.30
N ARG A 202 9.94 2.37 4.00
CA ARG A 202 10.33 1.68 5.24
C ARG A 202 11.38 0.60 5.00
N ALA A 203 11.27 -0.13 3.90
CA ALA A 203 12.27 -1.13 3.52
C ALA A 203 13.64 -0.47 3.26
N VAL A 204 13.67 0.67 2.58
CA VAL A 204 14.89 1.44 2.37
C VAL A 204 15.47 1.94 3.70
N LEU A 205 14.63 2.48 4.61
CA LEU A 205 15.07 2.94 5.92
C LEU A 205 15.67 1.80 6.77
N ASN A 206 15.12 0.58 6.66
CA ASN A 206 15.68 -0.58 7.34
C ASN A 206 17.06 -0.98 6.78
N ALA A 207 17.26 -0.79 5.47
CA ALA A 207 18.48 -1.18 4.77
C ALA A 207 19.56 -0.08 4.76
N CYS A 208 19.28 1.15 5.25
CA CYS A 208 20.20 2.26 5.14
C CYS A 208 21.18 2.40 6.33
N GLN A 209 21.04 1.60 7.38
CA GLN A 209 21.79 1.79 8.63
C GLN A 209 23.32 1.77 8.45
N ASN A 210 23.82 0.92 7.55
CA ASN A 210 25.25 0.75 7.29
C ASN A 210 25.69 1.36 5.95
N LYS A 211 24.86 2.22 5.34
CA LYS A 211 25.16 2.84 4.04
C LYS A 211 25.63 4.28 4.22
N THR A 212 26.63 4.66 3.41
CA THR A 212 27.28 5.99 3.44
C THR A 212 26.90 6.89 2.28
N ASP A 213 25.99 6.46 1.41
CA ASP A 213 25.50 7.31 0.31
C ASP A 213 24.69 8.50 0.83
N ARG A 214 24.67 9.59 0.05
CA ARG A 214 24.05 10.87 0.40
C ARG A 214 22.59 10.75 0.89
N ARG A 215 21.83 9.81 0.31
CA ARG A 215 20.44 9.61 0.69
C ARG A 215 20.34 8.88 2.03
N SER A 216 21.15 7.83 2.23
CA SER A 216 21.19 7.08 3.47
C SER A 216 21.63 7.97 4.64
N GLN A 217 22.66 8.79 4.45
CA GLN A 217 23.08 9.78 5.46
C GLN A 217 21.96 10.79 5.79
N TRP A 218 21.27 11.31 4.76
CA TRP A 218 20.12 12.20 4.98
C TRP A 218 19.02 11.50 5.79
N LEU A 219 18.74 10.23 5.47
CA LEU A 219 17.67 9.46 6.10
C LEU A 219 18.00 9.11 7.57
N GLN A 220 19.26 8.77 7.84
CA GLN A 220 19.80 8.57 9.18
C GLN A 220 19.65 9.86 10.01
N GLY A 221 20.12 11.00 9.51
CA GLY A 221 20.01 12.28 10.20
C GLY A 221 18.56 12.76 10.41
N VAL A 222 17.60 12.36 9.55
CA VAL A 222 16.17 12.59 9.83
C VAL A 222 15.68 11.67 10.94
N SER A 223 16.11 10.40 10.95
CA SER A 223 15.71 9.39 11.92
C SER A 223 16.23 9.70 13.34
N GLU A 224 17.40 10.31 13.44
CA GLU A 224 18.00 10.77 14.71
C GLU A 224 17.24 11.95 15.32
N ARG A 225 16.81 12.90 14.49
CA ARG A 225 16.09 14.11 14.94
C ARG A 225 14.60 13.92 15.12
N ARG A 226 14.04 12.89 14.51
CA ARG A 226 12.60 12.60 14.49
C ARG A 226 12.38 11.09 14.63
N ASN A 227 11.16 10.68 14.92
CA ASN A 227 10.88 9.26 15.01
C ASN A 227 10.95 8.58 13.61
N ARG A 228 11.19 7.28 13.64
CA ARG A 228 11.37 6.43 12.45
C ARG A 228 10.20 6.51 11.45
N ASN A 229 8.96 6.68 11.91
CA ASN A 229 7.80 6.80 11.03
C ASN A 229 7.82 8.14 10.27
N ILE A 230 8.29 9.22 10.89
CA ILE A 230 8.44 10.52 10.23
C ILE A 230 9.50 10.43 9.14
N ALA A 231 10.65 9.80 9.41
CA ALA A 231 11.70 9.57 8.42
C ALA A 231 11.20 8.73 7.24
N THR A 232 10.44 7.66 7.52
CA THR A 232 9.80 6.83 6.48
C THR A 232 8.87 7.64 5.57
N VAL A 233 8.01 8.46 6.15
CA VAL A 233 7.06 9.29 5.39
C VAL A 233 7.79 10.41 4.62
N ALA A 234 8.86 10.98 5.17
CA ALA A 234 9.68 11.96 4.48
C ALA A 234 10.32 11.36 3.21
N LEU A 235 10.85 10.13 3.31
CA LEU A 235 11.34 9.40 2.13
C LEU A 235 10.22 9.06 1.15
N ALA A 236 9.08 8.60 1.63
CA ALA A 236 7.92 8.31 0.77
C ALA A 236 7.47 9.55 -0.03
N ASN A 237 7.42 10.71 0.60
CA ASN A 237 7.16 12.00 -0.06
C ASN A 237 8.24 12.34 -1.10
N LYS A 238 9.52 12.18 -0.75
CA LYS A 238 10.64 12.42 -1.65
C LYS A 238 10.57 11.49 -2.87
N ASN A 239 10.31 10.20 -2.67
CA ASN A 239 10.17 9.21 -3.75
C ASN A 239 8.99 9.55 -4.67
N ALA A 240 7.84 9.96 -4.13
CA ALA A 240 6.70 10.41 -4.93
C ALA A 240 7.07 11.62 -5.80
N ARG A 241 7.85 12.56 -5.28
CA ARG A 241 8.29 13.73 -6.03
C ARG A 241 9.30 13.39 -7.12
N ILE A 242 10.21 12.45 -6.87
CA ILE A 242 11.17 11.94 -7.86
C ILE A 242 10.43 11.17 -8.95
N ALA A 243 9.42 10.38 -8.58
CA ALA A 243 8.62 9.61 -9.53
C ALA A 243 7.84 10.47 -10.54
N TRP A 244 7.56 11.72 -10.18
CA TRP A 244 6.92 12.68 -11.08
C TRP A 244 7.91 13.31 -12.06
N ALA A 245 9.17 13.56 -11.63
CA ALA A 245 10.22 14.20 -12.44
C ALA A 245 10.75 13.27 -13.55
#